data_9dc1693f8e79aaf1d0ba9b6a931dbc52
#
_entry.id   9dc1693f8e79aaf1d0ba9b6a931dbc52
#
_cell.length_a   1.000
_cell.length_b   1.000
_cell.length_c   1.000
_cell.angle_alpha   90.00
_cell.angle_beta   90.00
_cell.angle_gamma   90.00
#
_symmetry.space_group_name_H-M   'P 1'
#
loop_
_entity.id
_entity.type
_entity.pdbx_description
1 polymer ?
#
loop_
_entity_poly.entity_id
_entity_poly.type
_entity_poly.pdbx_seq_one_letter_code
_entity_poly.pdbx_strand_id
1 'polypeptide(L)'
;MPEAFIVTVTDSAGRFKADLEIPATLVFSSFKAKLLEILKMMDSRVFGGLRDYNLLFNNHALSANDSLASIGAFDGSRFVVTKN
;
A
#
# COMPACT_ATOMS: atom_id res chain seq x y z
N MET A 1 -11.99 -13.61 13.34
CA MET A 1 -11.91 -13.52 11.88
C MET A 1 -10.97 -12.41 11.48
N PRO A 2 -10.05 -12.64 10.56
CA PRO A 2 -9.23 -11.53 10.09
C PRO A 2 -10.11 -10.53 9.35
N GLU A 3 -10.00 -9.29 9.74
CA GLU A 3 -10.61 -8.20 8.99
C GLU A 3 -9.70 -7.80 7.86
N ALA A 4 -10.29 -7.35 6.78
CA ALA A 4 -9.56 -6.74 5.68
C ALA A 4 -10.22 -5.40 5.38
N PHE A 5 -9.39 -4.42 5.03
CA PHE A 5 -9.89 -3.10 4.65
C PHE A 5 -9.69 -2.90 3.16
N ILE A 6 -10.66 -2.26 2.52
CA ILE A 6 -10.52 -1.82 1.14
C ILE A 6 -9.95 -0.41 1.20
N VAL A 7 -8.72 -0.26 0.71
CA VAL A 7 -8.03 1.03 0.76
C VAL A 7 -7.72 1.51 -0.64
N THR A 8 -7.62 2.82 -0.79
CA THR A 8 -7.27 3.43 -2.07
C THR A 8 -5.77 3.65 -2.10
N VAL A 9 -5.10 3.10 -3.11
CA VAL A 9 -3.66 3.25 -3.30
C VAL A 9 -3.42 4.12 -4.52
N THR A 10 -2.61 5.16 -4.34
CA THR A 10 -2.22 6.05 -5.43
C THR A 10 -0.69 6.16 -5.48
N ASP A 11 -0.15 6.58 -6.63
CA ASP A 11 1.26 6.96 -6.69
C ASP A 11 1.41 8.44 -6.31
N SER A 12 2.65 8.88 -6.05
CA SER A 12 2.91 10.24 -5.60
C SER A 12 2.58 11.30 -6.65
N ALA A 13 2.57 10.93 -7.92
CA ALA A 13 2.24 11.85 -9.02
C ALA A 13 0.76 11.85 -9.38
N GLY A 14 -0.03 10.98 -8.76
CA GLY A 14 -1.47 10.89 -9.05
C GLY A 14 -1.82 10.22 -10.37
N ARG A 15 -0.88 9.49 -10.97
CA ARG A 15 -1.10 8.82 -12.25
C ARG A 15 -1.78 7.47 -12.12
N PHE A 16 -1.79 6.92 -10.92
CA PHE A 16 -2.36 5.60 -10.63
C PHE A 16 -3.29 5.71 -9.44
N LYS A 17 -4.40 5.00 -9.52
CA LYS A 17 -5.34 4.91 -8.41
C LYS A 17 -6.07 3.58 -8.50
N ALA A 18 -6.09 2.84 -7.41
CA ALA A 18 -6.83 1.58 -7.36
C ALA A 18 -7.29 1.32 -5.93
N ASP A 19 -8.39 0.59 -5.80
CA ASP A 19 -8.87 0.12 -4.50
C ASP A 19 -8.39 -1.31 -4.33
N LEU A 20 -7.75 -1.58 -3.19
CA LEU A 20 -7.18 -2.90 -2.90
C LEU A 20 -7.63 -3.34 -1.52
N GLU A 21 -7.89 -4.63 -1.38
CA GLU A 21 -8.22 -5.24 -0.10
C GLU A 21 -6.94 -5.74 0.56
N ILE A 22 -6.68 -5.25 1.78
CA ILE A 22 -5.48 -5.62 2.54
C ILE A 22 -5.92 -6.10 3.92
N PRO A 23 -5.42 -7.27 4.38
CA PRO A 23 -5.73 -7.73 5.73
C PRO A 23 -5.29 -6.72 6.79
N ALA A 24 -6.18 -6.41 7.72
CA ALA A 24 -5.97 -5.33 8.67
C ALA A 24 -4.83 -5.58 9.65
N THR A 25 -4.58 -6.84 9.98
CA THR A 25 -3.57 -7.20 10.98
C THR A 25 -2.25 -7.67 10.39
N LEU A 26 -2.16 -7.77 9.07
CA LEU A 26 -0.94 -8.20 8.39
C LEU A 26 0.08 -7.06 8.40
N VAL A 27 1.28 -7.32 8.91
CA VAL A 27 2.31 -6.27 8.97
C VAL A 27 2.88 -5.97 7.58
N PHE A 28 3.34 -4.74 7.42
CA PHE A 28 3.81 -4.25 6.12
C PHE A 28 4.91 -5.13 5.52
N SER A 29 5.87 -5.57 6.33
CA SER A 29 6.94 -6.45 5.83
C SER A 29 6.40 -7.75 5.21
N SER A 30 5.22 -8.20 5.65
CA SER A 30 4.62 -9.43 5.11
C SER A 30 3.89 -9.20 3.79
N PHE A 31 3.35 -8.00 3.55
CA PHE A 31 2.61 -7.76 2.31
C PHE A 31 3.34 -6.84 1.32
N LYS A 32 4.47 -6.28 1.71
CA LYS A 32 5.19 -5.29 0.90
C LYS A 32 5.55 -5.80 -0.49
N ALA A 33 6.15 -6.98 -0.57
CA ALA A 33 6.57 -7.55 -1.85
C ALA A 33 5.36 -7.94 -2.71
N LYS A 34 4.34 -8.50 -2.09
CA LYS A 34 3.13 -8.89 -2.80
C LYS A 34 2.38 -7.69 -3.34
N LEU A 35 2.31 -6.62 -2.56
CA LEU A 35 1.68 -5.39 -3.01
C LEU A 35 2.41 -4.82 -4.22
N LEU A 36 3.74 -4.82 -4.21
CA LEU A 36 4.51 -4.33 -5.35
C LEU A 36 4.25 -5.16 -6.60
N GLU A 37 4.17 -6.49 -6.48
CA GLU A 37 3.81 -7.35 -7.61
C GLU A 37 2.44 -6.98 -8.20
N ILE A 38 1.46 -6.78 -7.33
CA ILE A 38 0.11 -6.42 -7.75
C ILE A 38 0.12 -5.08 -8.47
N LEU A 39 0.81 -4.09 -7.92
CA LEU A 39 0.90 -2.77 -8.52
C LEU A 39 1.56 -2.82 -9.90
N LYS A 40 2.62 -3.61 -10.05
CA LYS A 40 3.30 -3.78 -11.35
C LYS A 40 2.39 -4.44 -12.38
N MET A 41 1.58 -5.39 -11.94
CA MET A 41 0.61 -6.05 -12.82
C MET A 41 -0.51 -5.10 -13.25
N MET A 42 -0.93 -4.22 -12.35
CA MET A 42 -2.00 -3.26 -12.63
C MET A 42 -1.54 -2.13 -13.52
N ASP A 43 -0.32 -1.63 -13.31
CA ASP A 43 0.22 -0.54 -14.13
C ASP A 43 1.74 -0.66 -14.22
N SER A 44 2.20 -1.36 -15.23
CA SER A 44 3.63 -1.58 -15.44
C SER A 44 4.37 -0.30 -15.86
N ARG A 45 3.66 0.70 -16.39
CA ARG A 45 4.30 1.96 -16.77
C ARG A 45 4.70 2.76 -15.55
N VAL A 46 3.85 2.75 -14.52
CA VAL A 46 4.12 3.50 -13.29
C VAL A 46 5.08 2.74 -12.38
N PHE A 47 4.89 1.41 -12.26
CA PHE A 47 5.59 0.62 -11.25
C PHE A 47 6.63 -0.35 -11.78
N GLY A 48 6.73 -0.53 -13.10
CA GLY A 48 7.56 -1.58 -13.69
C GLY A 48 9.03 -1.53 -13.32
N GLY A 49 9.60 -0.33 -13.17
CA GLY A 49 11.00 -0.16 -12.79
C GLY A 49 11.24 -0.02 -11.29
N LEU A 50 10.19 -0.10 -10.49
CA LEU A 50 10.28 0.16 -9.06
C LEU A 50 10.81 -1.10 -8.35
N ARG A 51 11.90 -0.95 -7.62
CA ARG A 51 12.50 -2.06 -6.87
C ARG A 51 12.13 -2.02 -5.39
N ASP A 52 11.95 -0.83 -4.87
CA ASP A 52 11.58 -0.62 -3.49
C ASP A 52 10.72 0.62 -3.40
N TYR A 53 9.93 0.71 -2.34
CA TYR A 53 9.00 1.81 -2.21
C TYR A 53 8.66 2.03 -0.74
N ASN A 54 8.10 3.20 -0.45
CA ASN A 54 7.47 3.48 0.83
C ASN A 54 5.98 3.58 0.62
N LEU A 55 5.22 3.09 1.58
CA LEU A 55 3.78 3.23 1.60
C LEU A 55 3.44 4.26 2.68
N LEU A 56 2.81 5.36 2.28
CA LEU A 56 2.51 6.47 3.18
C LEU A 56 1.05 6.47 3.58
N PHE A 57 0.81 6.67 4.86
CA PHE A 57 -0.51 6.92 5.41
C PHE A 57 -0.44 8.21 6.23
N ASN A 58 -1.24 9.22 5.86
CA ASN A 58 -1.20 10.55 6.46
C ASN A 58 0.23 11.12 6.49
N ASN A 59 0.97 10.95 5.38
CA ASN A 59 2.34 11.42 5.21
C ASN A 59 3.37 10.72 6.08
N HIS A 60 3.01 9.60 6.73
CA HIS A 60 3.95 8.78 7.49
C HIS A 60 4.20 7.48 6.76
N ALA A 61 5.47 7.14 6.53
CA ALA A 61 5.84 5.89 5.92
C ALA A 61 5.60 4.74 6.90
N LEU A 62 5.01 3.65 6.42
CA LEU A 62 4.81 2.47 7.23
C LEU A 62 6.16 1.82 7.55
N SER A 63 6.32 1.43 8.80
CA SER A 63 7.44 0.61 9.24
C SER A 63 7.14 -0.87 8.97
N ALA A 64 8.19 -1.71 9.00
CA ALA A 64 8.04 -3.14 8.72
C ALA A 64 7.01 -3.82 9.62
N ASN A 65 6.89 -3.38 10.86
CA ASN A 65 5.99 -3.99 11.84
C ASN A 65 4.61 -3.31 11.92
N ASP A 66 4.36 -2.29 11.10
CA ASP A 66 3.07 -1.63 11.09
C ASP A 66 2.05 -2.44 10.29
N SER A 67 0.83 -2.49 10.81
CA SER A 67 -0.32 -3.04 10.07
C SER A 67 -1.36 -1.93 9.90
N LEU A 68 -2.35 -2.15 9.04
CA LEU A 68 -3.41 -1.15 8.87
C LEU A 68 -4.11 -0.87 10.19
N ALA A 69 -4.40 -1.92 10.96
CA ALA A 69 -5.05 -1.76 12.26
C ALA A 69 -4.18 -0.98 13.24
N SER A 70 -2.87 -1.23 13.26
CA SER A 70 -1.97 -0.59 14.24
C SER A 70 -1.78 0.91 13.97
N ILE A 71 -1.94 1.35 12.73
CA ILE A 71 -1.77 2.76 12.37
C ILE A 71 -3.08 3.53 12.31
N GLY A 72 -4.20 2.87 12.63
CA GLY A 72 -5.50 3.51 12.64
C GLY A 72 -6.16 3.63 11.27
N ALA A 73 -5.71 2.89 10.28
CA ALA A 73 -6.36 2.87 8.97
C ALA A 73 -7.70 2.11 9.04
N PHE A 74 -8.56 2.37 8.09
CA PHE A 74 -9.91 1.80 8.04
C PHE A 74 -10.36 1.71 6.59
N ASP A 75 -11.56 1.15 6.35
CA ASP A 75 -12.14 1.09 5.02
C ASP A 75 -12.20 2.49 4.41
N GLY A 76 -11.70 2.63 3.19
CA GLY A 76 -11.67 3.89 2.49
C GLY A 76 -10.44 4.74 2.74
N SER A 77 -9.53 4.30 3.61
CA SER A 77 -8.27 5.02 3.84
C SER A 77 -7.46 5.11 2.55
N ARG A 78 -6.71 6.20 2.42
CA ARG A 78 -5.89 6.46 1.24
C ARG A 78 -4.42 6.28 1.58
N PHE A 79 -3.73 5.56 0.71
CA PHE A 79 -2.29 5.32 0.82
C PHE A 79 -1.59 5.83 -0.42
N VAL A 80 -0.36 6.28 -0.25
CA VAL A 80 0.45 6.80 -1.35
C VAL A 80 1.72 5.96 -1.46
N VAL A 81 2.03 5.51 -2.67
CA VAL A 81 3.28 4.80 -2.97
C VAL A 81 4.31 5.81 -3.45
N THR A 82 5.45 5.84 -2.81
CA THR A 82 6.55 6.72 -3.19
C THR A 82 7.81 5.91 -3.44
N LYS A 83 8.67 6.41 -4.29
CA LYS A 83 9.98 5.78 -4.51
C LYS A 83 10.82 5.90 -3.25
N ASN A 84 11.53 4.84 -2.97
CA ASN A 84 12.46 4.82 -1.88
C ASN A 84 13.84 5.32 -2.34
#